data_5d7f7338eefbacc548dddc372172b1dd
#
_entry.id   5d7f7338eefbacc548dddc372172b1dd
#
_cell.length_a   1.000
_cell.length_b   1.000
_cell.length_c   1.000
_cell.angle_alpha   90.00
_cell.angle_beta   90.00
_cell.angle_gamma   90.00
#
_symmetry.space_group_name_H-M   'P 1'
#
loop_
_entity.id
_entity.type
_entity.pdbx_description
1 polymer ?
#
loop_
_entity_poly.entity_id
_entity_poly.type
_entity_poly.pdbx_seq_one_letter_code
_entity_poly.pdbx_strand_id
1 'polypeptide(L)'
;MLARIQECILYRGFSDGEILNNMAELINLYESDEEALKAKEDQFFKSINGLVELAGMYGFSGNIWHTYLTFLLVNHENAFSMASEIRGAIKGSINDLAKNDFQIFKELYDFDITVFDRVFGTVCCKVICDYQTPDENSKLFNTRIRDRICQMSKTLAAAATTEEFMDDMVSFYKDFGVGKLGLHKAFRIGHDENGKVEIQPITRIAHVKIDDLVGYEIAKKKLIENTEAFVQGRKANNCLLFGDAGTGKSSSIKGILNQYYDQGLRIIEAYKHQFQDLNEVIAQIKNRNYRFIIYMDDLSFEEFEIEYKYLKAVIEGGLEKKPDNVLIYATSNRRNLVRERATDKLEIADDNDLHSSDTVQEKLSLVYRFGVRIYFGKPDKKQFQEIVRTLAARYGVTMPEEELLLKANQWEISHGGLTGRAAQQFIDYIVGTEEEKRK
;
A
#
# COMPACT_ATOMS: atom_id res chain seq x y z
N MET A 1 -12.79 -10.11 33.42
CA MET A 1 -12.12 -9.55 32.19
C MET A 1 -13.10 -9.05 31.14
N LEU A 2 -14.16 -9.75 30.76
CA LEU A 2 -15.15 -9.26 29.77
C LEU A 2 -15.74 -7.90 30.13
N ALA A 3 -16.14 -7.70 31.38
CA ALA A 3 -16.62 -6.40 31.87
C ALA A 3 -15.56 -5.30 31.68
N ARG A 4 -14.29 -5.63 31.91
CA ARG A 4 -13.16 -4.70 31.73
C ARG A 4 -13.00 -4.25 30.27
N ILE A 5 -13.14 -5.15 29.28
CA ILE A 5 -13.10 -4.78 27.85
C ILE A 5 -14.25 -3.82 27.50
N GLN A 6 -15.43 -4.01 28.10
CA GLN A 6 -16.56 -3.10 27.90
C GLN A 6 -16.33 -1.71 28.50
N GLU A 7 -15.38 -1.56 29.46
CA GLU A 7 -14.95 -0.30 30.04
C GLU A 7 -13.97 0.47 29.14
N CYS A 8 -13.42 -0.16 28.07
CA CYS A 8 -12.60 0.56 27.10
C CYS A 8 -13.39 1.72 26.49
N ILE A 9 -12.73 2.89 26.37
CA ILE A 9 -13.35 4.12 25.92
C ILE A 9 -12.96 4.43 24.46
N LEU A 10 -11.70 4.31 24.15
CA LEU A 10 -11.12 4.65 22.85
C LEU A 10 -10.96 3.41 21.96
N TYR A 11 -10.56 2.29 22.54
CA TYR A 11 -10.33 1.03 21.83
C TYR A 11 -11.58 0.13 21.92
N ARG A 12 -12.59 0.45 21.11
CA ARG A 12 -13.90 -0.22 21.06
C ARG A 12 -14.27 -0.58 19.63
N GLY A 13 -15.08 -1.64 19.47
CA GLY A 13 -15.67 -1.98 18.17
C GLY A 13 -14.64 -2.44 17.14
N PHE A 14 -13.72 -3.29 17.55
CA PHE A 14 -12.74 -3.89 16.64
C PHE A 14 -13.44 -4.72 15.56
N SER A 15 -13.08 -4.55 14.31
CA SER A 15 -13.59 -5.35 13.18
C SER A 15 -13.30 -6.84 13.36
N ASP A 16 -12.15 -7.18 13.94
CA ASP A 16 -11.72 -8.56 14.21
C ASP A 16 -11.79 -8.89 15.72
N GLY A 17 -12.72 -8.27 16.45
CA GLY A 17 -12.80 -8.32 17.92
C GLY A 17 -13.52 -9.54 18.50
N GLU A 18 -14.04 -10.46 17.69
CA GLU A 18 -14.80 -11.62 18.16
C GLU A 18 -13.95 -12.51 19.09
N ILE A 19 -12.72 -12.82 18.69
CA ILE A 19 -11.79 -13.64 19.50
C ILE A 19 -11.49 -12.94 20.82
N LEU A 20 -11.28 -11.60 20.81
CA LEU A 20 -11.04 -10.82 22.02
C LEU A 20 -12.21 -10.96 23.02
N ASN A 21 -13.45 -10.78 22.53
CA ASN A 21 -14.63 -10.88 23.37
C ASN A 21 -14.82 -12.29 23.94
N ASN A 22 -14.62 -13.30 23.11
CA ASN A 22 -14.73 -14.71 23.52
C ASN A 22 -13.70 -15.07 24.58
N MET A 23 -12.43 -14.72 24.36
CA MET A 23 -11.35 -14.98 25.31
C MET A 23 -11.55 -14.21 26.63
N ALA A 24 -12.01 -12.98 26.55
CA ALA A 24 -12.32 -12.19 27.74
C ALA A 24 -13.47 -12.78 28.57
N GLU A 25 -14.48 -13.36 27.92
CA GLU A 25 -15.55 -14.10 28.61
C GLU A 25 -14.98 -15.35 29.31
N LEU A 26 -14.14 -16.13 28.61
CA LEU A 26 -13.48 -17.31 29.18
C LEU A 26 -12.60 -16.97 30.38
N ILE A 27 -11.81 -15.88 30.29
CA ILE A 27 -10.99 -15.39 31.41
C ILE A 27 -11.87 -15.01 32.61
N ASN A 28 -12.99 -14.32 32.35
CA ASN A 28 -13.93 -13.94 33.41
C ASN A 28 -14.55 -15.16 34.11
N LEU A 29 -14.95 -16.19 33.35
CA LEU A 29 -15.48 -17.42 33.88
C LEU A 29 -14.42 -18.23 34.66
N TYR A 30 -13.19 -18.24 34.20
CA TYR A 30 -12.06 -18.87 34.92
C TYR A 30 -11.89 -18.30 36.33
N GLU A 31 -12.08 -16.99 36.48
CA GLU A 31 -11.97 -16.31 37.76
C GLU A 31 -13.22 -16.46 38.67
N SER A 32 -14.40 -16.75 38.10
CA SER A 32 -15.69 -16.68 38.81
C SER A 32 -16.47 -17.99 38.88
N ASP A 33 -16.44 -18.81 37.82
CA ASP A 33 -17.27 -20.03 37.71
C ASP A 33 -16.67 -21.06 36.75
N GLU A 34 -15.94 -22.02 37.33
CA GLU A 34 -15.23 -23.06 36.54
C GLU A 34 -16.22 -24.04 35.86
N GLU A 35 -17.42 -24.29 36.44
CA GLU A 35 -18.40 -25.16 35.80
C GLU A 35 -18.98 -24.49 34.54
N ALA A 36 -19.32 -23.21 34.63
CA ALA A 36 -19.77 -22.42 33.49
C ALA A 36 -18.64 -22.31 32.41
N LEU A 37 -17.40 -22.23 32.82
CA LEU A 37 -16.26 -22.25 31.91
C LEU A 37 -16.19 -23.56 31.10
N LYS A 38 -16.32 -24.72 31.76
CA LYS A 38 -16.31 -26.01 31.07
C LYS A 38 -17.44 -26.17 30.05
N ALA A 39 -18.58 -25.52 30.25
CA ALA A 39 -19.68 -25.50 29.30
C ALA A 39 -19.35 -24.67 28.03
N LYS A 40 -18.27 -23.86 28.02
CA LYS A 40 -17.82 -23.01 26.91
C LYS A 40 -16.70 -23.63 26.07
N GLU A 41 -16.50 -24.94 26.11
CA GLU A 41 -15.45 -25.65 25.39
C GLU A 41 -15.46 -25.36 23.89
N ASP A 42 -16.62 -25.35 23.23
CA ASP A 42 -16.73 -25.02 21.79
C ASP A 42 -16.27 -23.57 21.47
N GLN A 43 -16.62 -22.62 22.34
CA GLN A 43 -16.21 -21.22 22.23
C GLN A 43 -14.69 -21.07 22.39
N PHE A 44 -14.09 -21.85 23.29
CA PHE A 44 -12.65 -21.91 23.47
C PHE A 44 -11.95 -22.40 22.18
N PHE A 45 -12.34 -23.58 21.67
CA PHE A 45 -11.70 -24.12 20.46
C PHE A 45 -11.94 -23.25 19.22
N LYS A 46 -13.09 -22.58 19.08
CA LYS A 46 -13.33 -21.58 18.03
C LYS A 46 -12.35 -20.39 18.13
N SER A 47 -12.07 -19.93 19.35
CA SER A 47 -11.11 -18.84 19.55
C SER A 47 -9.69 -19.26 19.19
N ILE A 48 -9.27 -20.47 19.61
CA ILE A 48 -7.96 -21.02 19.20
C ILE A 48 -7.87 -21.18 17.69
N ASN A 49 -8.92 -21.71 17.02
CA ASN A 49 -8.95 -21.81 15.56
C ASN A 49 -8.82 -20.44 14.91
N GLY A 50 -9.55 -19.42 15.38
CA GLY A 50 -9.45 -18.05 14.84
C GLY A 50 -8.05 -17.46 14.96
N LEU A 51 -7.36 -17.69 16.07
CA LEU A 51 -5.96 -17.27 16.25
C LEU A 51 -5.02 -17.96 15.25
N VAL A 52 -5.19 -19.27 15.02
CA VAL A 52 -4.39 -20.04 14.08
C VAL A 52 -4.65 -19.61 12.62
N GLU A 53 -5.92 -19.40 12.25
CA GLU A 53 -6.30 -18.88 10.93
C GLU A 53 -5.68 -17.50 10.66
N LEU A 54 -5.75 -16.60 11.65
CA LEU A 54 -5.15 -15.27 11.55
C LEU A 54 -3.63 -15.37 11.45
N ALA A 55 -3.00 -16.25 12.25
CA ALA A 55 -1.56 -16.50 12.15
C ALA A 55 -1.18 -17.06 10.77
N GLY A 56 -1.99 -17.98 10.21
CA GLY A 56 -1.82 -18.50 8.85
C GLY A 56 -1.93 -17.42 7.78
N MET A 57 -2.91 -16.52 7.92
CA MET A 57 -3.16 -15.43 6.97
C MET A 57 -2.01 -14.41 6.95
N TYR A 58 -1.48 -14.04 8.10
CA TYR A 58 -0.44 -13.00 8.22
C TYR A 58 0.97 -13.55 8.41
N GLY A 59 1.11 -14.87 8.61
CA GLY A 59 2.41 -15.52 8.88
C GLY A 59 2.94 -15.22 10.28
N PHE A 60 2.07 -15.00 11.25
CA PHE A 60 2.48 -14.73 12.63
C PHE A 60 3.11 -15.95 13.29
N SER A 61 4.14 -15.73 14.11
CA SER A 61 4.84 -16.75 14.89
C SER A 61 5.16 -16.23 16.29
N GLY A 62 5.51 -17.16 17.20
CA GLY A 62 5.72 -16.86 18.61
C GLY A 62 4.40 -16.90 19.39
N ASN A 63 4.20 -16.01 20.36
CA ASN A 63 2.94 -15.91 21.09
C ASN A 63 1.86 -15.25 20.23
N ILE A 64 1.02 -16.05 19.56
CA ILE A 64 0.01 -15.53 18.64
C ILE A 64 -1.19 -14.89 19.37
N TRP A 65 -1.41 -15.17 20.66
CA TRP A 65 -2.36 -14.40 21.47
C TRP A 65 -1.91 -12.94 21.64
N HIS A 66 -0.67 -12.73 22.09
CA HIS A 66 -0.12 -11.37 22.19
C HIS A 66 -0.04 -10.68 20.84
N THR A 67 0.33 -11.42 19.78
CA THR A 67 0.39 -10.87 18.41
C THR A 67 -1.00 -10.45 17.91
N TYR A 68 -2.06 -11.20 18.25
CA TYR A 68 -3.44 -10.82 17.96
C TYR A 68 -3.86 -9.54 18.69
N LEU A 69 -3.56 -9.43 19.99
CA LEU A 69 -3.85 -8.20 20.74
C LEU A 69 -3.11 -6.99 20.14
N THR A 70 -1.83 -7.17 19.76
CA THR A 70 -1.07 -6.13 19.04
C THR A 70 -1.73 -5.77 17.72
N PHE A 71 -2.16 -6.77 16.94
CA PHE A 71 -2.84 -6.57 15.66
C PHE A 71 -4.09 -5.73 15.82
N LEU A 72 -4.90 -5.97 16.85
CA LEU A 72 -6.07 -5.15 17.14
C LEU A 72 -5.71 -3.70 17.44
N LEU A 73 -4.73 -3.46 18.33
CA LEU A 73 -4.30 -2.11 18.72
C LEU A 73 -3.72 -1.33 17.54
N VAL A 74 -2.89 -1.97 16.73
CA VAL A 74 -2.21 -1.35 15.58
C VAL A 74 -3.20 -0.98 14.48
N ASN A 75 -4.26 -1.77 14.29
CA ASN A 75 -5.27 -1.54 13.25
C ASN A 75 -6.40 -0.61 13.67
N HIS A 76 -6.56 -0.33 14.97
CA HIS A 76 -7.69 0.44 15.47
C HIS A 76 -7.46 1.94 15.36
N GLU A 77 -8.14 2.59 14.42
CA GLU A 77 -8.12 4.04 14.23
C GLU A 77 -9.10 4.71 15.22
N ASN A 78 -8.58 5.49 16.15
CA ASN A 78 -9.35 6.29 17.10
C ASN A 78 -8.70 7.66 17.32
N ALA A 79 -9.33 8.53 18.10
CA ALA A 79 -8.84 9.89 18.33
C ALA A 79 -7.42 9.93 18.94
N PHE A 80 -7.07 8.97 19.80
CA PHE A 80 -5.75 8.89 20.41
C PHE A 80 -4.70 8.36 19.43
N SER A 81 -4.96 7.23 18.79
CA SER A 81 -4.01 6.60 17.86
C SER A 81 -3.69 7.51 16.66
N MET A 82 -4.72 8.19 16.11
CA MET A 82 -4.53 9.17 15.02
C MET A 82 -3.76 10.41 15.47
N ALA A 83 -4.04 10.94 16.68
CA ALA A 83 -3.28 12.08 17.20
C ALA A 83 -1.82 11.71 17.48
N SER A 84 -1.57 10.48 17.97
CA SER A 84 -0.23 9.96 18.22
C SER A 84 0.55 9.73 16.90
N GLU A 85 -0.12 9.28 15.84
CA GLU A 85 0.47 9.18 14.50
C GLU A 85 1.01 10.53 14.02
N ILE A 86 0.24 11.60 14.21
CA ILE A 86 0.59 12.92 13.68
C ILE A 86 1.65 13.63 14.55
N ARG A 87 1.51 13.56 15.88
CA ARG A 87 2.27 14.38 16.83
C ARG A 87 3.25 13.61 17.70
N GLY A 88 3.14 12.27 17.73
CA GLY A 88 3.80 11.42 18.74
C GLY A 88 3.16 11.61 20.11
N ALA A 89 3.95 11.72 21.16
CA ALA A 89 3.43 11.92 22.51
C ALA A 89 2.58 13.21 22.59
N ILE A 90 1.32 13.06 22.97
CA ILE A 90 0.35 14.14 23.14
C ILE A 90 0.11 14.40 24.61
N LYS A 91 -0.36 15.61 24.94
CA LYS A 91 -0.75 15.99 26.31
C LYS A 91 -2.25 16.22 26.34
N GLY A 92 -2.89 15.90 27.46
CA GLY A 92 -4.31 16.20 27.69
C GLY A 92 -5.11 14.99 28.18
N SER A 93 -6.37 15.18 28.50
CA SER A 93 -7.27 14.18 29.10
C SER A 93 -7.45 12.92 28.25
N ILE A 94 -7.19 12.97 26.95
CA ILE A 94 -7.24 11.79 26.08
C ILE A 94 -6.20 10.74 26.49
N ASN A 95 -5.07 11.16 27.07
CA ASN A 95 -4.05 10.24 27.57
C ASN A 95 -4.54 9.45 28.78
N ASP A 96 -5.33 10.07 29.68
CA ASP A 96 -5.88 9.40 30.84
C ASP A 96 -6.89 8.32 30.40
N LEU A 97 -7.71 8.63 29.37
CA LEU A 97 -8.62 7.66 28.76
C LEU A 97 -7.88 6.53 28.06
N ALA A 98 -6.82 6.85 27.28
CA ALA A 98 -5.99 5.85 26.63
C ALA A 98 -5.26 4.96 27.64
N LYS A 99 -4.77 5.54 28.73
CA LYS A 99 -4.10 4.79 29.82
C LYS A 99 -5.05 3.79 30.47
N ASN A 100 -6.33 4.15 30.67
CA ASN A 100 -7.33 3.20 31.16
C ASN A 100 -7.44 1.99 30.20
N ASP A 101 -7.55 2.23 28.90
CA ASP A 101 -7.70 1.16 27.92
C ASP A 101 -6.42 0.32 27.81
N PHE A 102 -5.24 0.95 27.82
CA PHE A 102 -3.97 0.22 27.80
C PHE A 102 -3.72 -0.59 29.06
N GLN A 103 -4.23 -0.16 30.21
CA GLN A 103 -4.21 -0.96 31.41
C GLN A 103 -5.00 -2.27 31.22
N ILE A 104 -6.17 -2.20 30.61
CA ILE A 104 -6.98 -3.38 30.31
C ILE A 104 -6.27 -4.33 29.33
N PHE A 105 -5.64 -3.78 28.29
CA PHE A 105 -4.85 -4.59 27.37
C PHE A 105 -3.61 -5.18 28.04
N LYS A 106 -2.94 -4.46 28.95
CA LYS A 106 -1.81 -4.96 29.74
C LYS A 106 -2.22 -6.15 30.61
N GLU A 107 -3.40 -6.07 31.26
CA GLU A 107 -3.96 -7.17 32.04
C GLU A 107 -4.20 -8.41 31.15
N LEU A 108 -4.65 -8.23 29.89
CA LEU A 108 -4.80 -9.34 28.93
C LEU A 108 -3.47 -9.93 28.47
N TYR A 109 -2.41 -9.11 28.37
CA TYR A 109 -1.05 -9.57 28.06
C TYR A 109 -0.43 -10.35 29.20
N ASP A 110 -0.68 -9.93 30.43
CA ASP A 110 -0.11 -10.55 31.64
C ASP A 110 -0.87 -11.84 32.05
N PHE A 111 -2.07 -12.06 31.49
CA PHE A 111 -2.85 -13.25 31.82
C PHE A 111 -2.25 -14.49 31.15
N ASP A 112 -1.93 -15.50 31.97
CA ASP A 112 -1.44 -16.79 31.50
C ASP A 112 -2.56 -17.66 30.93
N ILE A 113 -2.76 -17.61 29.61
CA ILE A 113 -3.80 -18.38 28.92
C ILE A 113 -3.57 -19.91 29.00
N THR A 114 -2.40 -20.39 29.40
CA THR A 114 -2.12 -21.83 29.52
C THR A 114 -2.92 -22.50 30.64
N VAL A 115 -3.54 -21.72 31.52
CA VAL A 115 -4.49 -22.23 32.52
C VAL A 115 -5.67 -22.96 31.88
N PHE A 116 -6.08 -22.56 30.68
CA PHE A 116 -7.17 -23.22 29.93
C PHE A 116 -6.78 -24.64 29.49
N ASP A 117 -5.51 -24.93 29.25
CA ASP A 117 -5.06 -26.28 28.91
C ASP A 117 -5.39 -27.28 30.01
N ARG A 118 -5.31 -26.84 31.27
CA ARG A 118 -5.69 -27.68 32.43
C ARG A 118 -7.19 -27.85 32.55
N VAL A 119 -7.99 -26.83 32.27
CA VAL A 119 -9.44 -26.84 32.37
C VAL A 119 -10.05 -27.73 31.29
N PHE A 120 -9.61 -27.61 30.06
CA PHE A 120 -10.12 -28.32 28.89
C PHE A 120 -9.34 -29.59 28.52
N GLY A 121 -8.33 -29.98 29.30
CA GLY A 121 -7.55 -31.20 29.04
C GLY A 121 -6.76 -31.19 27.72
N THR A 122 -6.26 -30.05 27.32
CA THR A 122 -5.58 -29.82 26.03
C THR A 122 -4.16 -29.28 26.23
N VAL A 123 -3.43 -29.07 25.14
CA VAL A 123 -2.11 -28.38 25.08
C VAL A 123 -2.13 -27.20 24.09
N CYS A 124 -3.32 -26.81 23.63
CA CYS A 124 -3.48 -25.82 22.57
C CYS A 124 -2.87 -24.46 22.94
N CYS A 125 -3.12 -23.98 24.17
CA CYS A 125 -2.61 -22.69 24.63
C CYS A 125 -1.10 -22.69 24.69
N LYS A 126 -0.48 -23.77 25.17
CA LYS A 126 0.99 -23.91 25.16
C LYS A 126 1.55 -23.84 23.74
N VAL A 127 0.89 -24.47 22.77
CA VAL A 127 1.29 -24.46 21.37
C VAL A 127 1.18 -23.04 20.79
N ILE A 128 0.07 -22.33 21.01
CA ILE A 128 -0.13 -20.97 20.46
C ILE A 128 0.74 -19.90 21.14
N CYS A 129 1.26 -20.16 22.34
CA CYS A 129 2.24 -19.26 22.99
C CYS A 129 3.64 -19.37 22.38
N ASP A 130 3.96 -20.45 21.66
CA ASP A 130 5.22 -20.64 20.93
C ASP A 130 4.94 -21.22 19.54
N TYR A 131 4.04 -20.56 18.81
CA TYR A 131 3.56 -21.01 17.51
C TYR A 131 4.62 -20.83 16.44
N GLN A 132 4.86 -21.89 15.65
CA GLN A 132 5.78 -21.88 14.51
C GLN A 132 5.00 -21.92 13.21
N THR A 133 5.15 -20.90 12.39
CA THR A 133 4.56 -20.86 11.04
C THR A 133 5.26 -21.88 10.13
N PRO A 134 4.52 -22.66 9.32
CA PRO A 134 5.08 -23.72 8.48
C PRO A 134 6.10 -23.23 7.44
N ASP A 135 6.01 -21.98 7.01
CA ASP A 135 6.89 -21.40 5.98
C ASP A 135 7.15 -19.92 6.27
N GLU A 136 8.24 -19.63 6.97
CA GLU A 136 8.68 -18.25 7.28
C GLU A 136 9.03 -17.44 6.02
N ASN A 137 9.35 -18.11 4.92
CA ASN A 137 9.75 -17.49 3.65
C ASN A 137 8.60 -17.44 2.63
N SER A 138 7.40 -17.79 3.02
CA SER A 138 6.25 -17.79 2.12
C SER A 138 6.02 -16.41 1.49
N LYS A 139 5.92 -16.38 0.16
CA LYS A 139 5.52 -15.17 -0.59
C LYS A 139 4.03 -14.83 -0.43
N LEU A 140 3.27 -15.62 0.32
CA LEU A 140 1.86 -15.39 0.58
C LEU A 140 1.62 -14.25 1.58
N PHE A 141 2.60 -13.98 2.45
CA PHE A 141 2.51 -12.99 3.52
C PHE A 141 3.21 -11.68 3.16
N ASN A 142 2.71 -10.58 3.68
CA ASN A 142 3.47 -9.34 3.73
C ASN A 142 4.45 -9.41 4.90
N THR A 143 5.66 -9.92 4.65
CA THR A 143 6.70 -10.17 5.66
C THR A 143 6.97 -8.95 6.54
N ARG A 144 6.90 -7.76 5.97
CA ARG A 144 7.15 -6.51 6.67
C ARG A 144 6.07 -6.17 7.69
N ILE A 145 4.78 -6.39 7.36
CA ILE A 145 3.67 -6.19 8.33
C ILE A 145 3.81 -7.19 9.45
N ARG A 146 4.00 -8.45 9.10
CA ARG A 146 4.26 -9.54 10.04
C ARG A 146 5.37 -9.18 11.02
N ASP A 147 6.54 -8.84 10.50
CA ASP A 147 7.73 -8.60 11.31
C ASP A 147 7.54 -7.42 12.27
N ARG A 148 6.86 -6.35 11.82
CA ARG A 148 6.53 -5.20 12.67
C ARG A 148 5.57 -5.56 13.78
N ILE A 149 4.49 -6.27 13.47
CA ILE A 149 3.49 -6.68 14.47
C ILE A 149 4.10 -7.67 15.46
N CYS A 150 4.85 -8.68 15.00
CA CYS A 150 5.51 -9.65 15.86
C CYS A 150 6.58 -8.99 16.75
N GLN A 151 7.35 -8.02 16.22
CA GLN A 151 8.33 -7.28 17.02
C GLN A 151 7.63 -6.41 18.07
N MET A 152 6.57 -5.69 17.69
CA MET A 152 5.80 -4.86 18.61
C MET A 152 5.16 -5.70 19.71
N SER A 153 4.62 -6.88 19.37
CA SER A 153 4.06 -7.83 20.33
C SER A 153 5.08 -8.21 21.42
N LYS A 154 6.33 -8.46 21.04
CA LYS A 154 7.42 -8.76 21.98
C LYS A 154 7.75 -7.54 22.86
N THR A 155 7.78 -6.35 22.28
CA THR A 155 8.03 -5.11 23.04
C THR A 155 6.92 -4.89 24.07
N LEU A 156 5.65 -4.99 23.68
CA LEU A 156 4.51 -4.83 24.59
C LEU A 156 4.46 -5.88 25.70
N ALA A 157 4.84 -7.13 25.39
CA ALA A 157 4.93 -8.19 26.40
C ALA A 157 6.05 -7.94 27.42
N ALA A 158 7.09 -7.22 27.07
CA ALA A 158 8.21 -6.88 27.95
C ALA A 158 7.95 -5.62 28.79
N ALA A 159 6.96 -4.81 28.47
CA ALA A 159 6.63 -3.59 29.20
C ALA A 159 6.24 -3.93 30.65
N ALA A 160 6.92 -3.36 31.63
CA ALA A 160 6.67 -3.62 33.04
C ALA A 160 5.46 -2.84 33.58
N THR A 161 5.18 -1.68 33.00
CA THR A 161 4.09 -0.78 33.43
C THR A 161 3.15 -0.42 32.29
N THR A 162 1.96 0.07 32.65
CA THR A 162 1.00 0.59 31.66
C THR A 162 1.55 1.81 30.94
N GLU A 163 2.36 2.63 31.58
CA GLU A 163 3.01 3.79 31.00
C GLU A 163 4.00 3.36 29.91
N GLU A 164 4.86 2.38 30.17
CA GLU A 164 5.78 1.83 29.16
C GLU A 164 5.02 1.23 27.98
N PHE A 165 3.98 0.45 28.25
CA PHE A 165 3.10 -0.11 27.20
C PHE A 165 2.49 0.97 26.31
N MET A 166 1.99 2.06 26.92
CA MET A 166 1.44 3.21 26.19
C MET A 166 2.51 3.94 25.39
N ASP A 167 3.70 4.18 25.94
CA ASP A 167 4.80 4.89 25.28
C ASP A 167 5.31 4.11 24.08
N ASP A 168 5.39 2.79 24.17
CA ASP A 168 5.74 1.90 23.07
C ASP A 168 4.71 1.98 21.94
N MET A 169 3.40 1.97 22.28
CA MET A 169 2.34 2.14 21.30
C MET A 169 2.36 3.52 20.63
N VAL A 170 2.59 4.59 21.38
CA VAL A 170 2.72 5.96 20.84
C VAL A 170 3.90 6.04 19.87
N SER A 171 5.04 5.45 20.23
CA SER A 171 6.22 5.38 19.36
C SER A 171 5.92 4.61 18.09
N PHE A 172 5.25 3.46 18.20
CA PHE A 172 4.83 2.69 17.04
C PHE A 172 3.91 3.50 16.11
N TYR A 173 2.88 4.16 16.65
CA TYR A 173 1.96 4.98 15.84
C TYR A 173 2.68 6.13 15.13
N LYS A 174 3.65 6.76 15.78
CA LYS A 174 4.44 7.82 15.19
C LYS A 174 5.33 7.34 14.06
N ASP A 175 6.00 6.20 14.25
CA ASP A 175 7.02 5.69 13.32
C ASP A 175 6.40 4.94 12.14
N PHE A 176 5.32 4.19 12.38
CA PHE A 176 4.71 3.30 11.41
C PHE A 176 3.27 3.66 11.04
N GLY A 177 2.62 4.54 11.83
CA GLY A 177 1.23 4.94 11.70
C GLY A 177 0.22 3.94 12.23
N VAL A 178 -1.05 4.24 12.04
CA VAL A 178 -2.16 3.46 12.53
C VAL A 178 -3.04 2.96 11.38
N GLY A 179 -3.63 1.79 11.56
CA GLY A 179 -4.56 1.19 10.62
C GLY A 179 -3.92 0.79 9.28
N LYS A 180 -4.77 0.57 8.29
CA LYS A 180 -4.34 0.10 6.96
C LYS A 180 -3.33 1.04 6.29
N LEU A 181 -3.44 2.36 6.49
CA LEU A 181 -2.53 3.35 5.89
C LEU A 181 -1.12 3.29 6.48
N GLY A 182 -0.97 2.88 7.74
CA GLY A 182 0.32 2.63 8.37
C GLY A 182 1.01 1.38 7.84
N LEU A 183 0.27 0.30 7.75
CA LEU A 183 0.80 -1.02 7.44
C LEU A 183 1.08 -1.24 5.95
N HIS A 184 0.26 -0.68 5.05
CA HIS A 184 0.35 -0.92 3.61
C HIS A 184 0.95 0.26 2.85
N LYS A 185 1.57 -0.02 1.71
CA LYS A 185 2.24 0.98 0.86
C LYS A 185 1.44 1.41 -0.37
N ALA A 186 0.54 0.56 -0.85
CA ALA A 186 -0.32 0.89 -1.97
C ALA A 186 -1.77 0.48 -1.71
N PHE A 187 -2.66 1.22 -2.34
CA PHE A 187 -4.09 1.11 -2.17
C PHE A 187 -4.81 1.29 -3.50
N ARG A 188 -6.06 0.87 -3.54
CA ARG A 188 -7.03 1.15 -4.59
C ARG A 188 -8.29 1.74 -3.98
N ILE A 189 -9.08 2.40 -4.80
CA ILE A 189 -10.40 2.91 -4.42
C ILE A 189 -11.38 1.74 -4.53
N GLY A 190 -12.20 1.56 -3.52
CA GLY A 190 -13.32 0.62 -3.47
C GLY A 190 -14.53 1.27 -2.84
N HIS A 191 -15.59 0.49 -2.66
CA HIS A 191 -16.80 0.92 -1.95
C HIS A 191 -17.18 -0.15 -0.92
N ASP A 192 -17.68 0.29 0.22
CA ASP A 192 -18.24 -0.60 1.24
C ASP A 192 -19.64 -1.10 0.83
N GLU A 193 -20.26 -1.94 1.68
CA GLU A 193 -21.59 -2.49 1.45
C GLU A 193 -22.68 -1.41 1.35
N ASN A 194 -22.43 -0.21 1.88
CA ASN A 194 -23.35 0.92 1.84
C ASN A 194 -23.04 1.87 0.66
N GLY A 195 -22.09 1.53 -0.20
CA GLY A 195 -21.67 2.34 -1.34
C GLY A 195 -20.76 3.53 -0.97
N LYS A 196 -20.25 3.61 0.26
CA LYS A 196 -19.31 4.65 0.69
C LYS A 196 -17.91 4.33 0.19
N VAL A 197 -17.19 5.35 -0.24
CA VAL A 197 -15.82 5.22 -0.73
C VAL A 197 -14.89 4.70 0.36
N GLU A 198 -14.17 3.62 0.05
CA GLU A 198 -13.20 2.98 0.91
C GLU A 198 -11.83 2.86 0.23
N ILE A 199 -10.77 3.18 0.98
CA ILE A 199 -9.38 2.97 0.54
C ILE A 199 -8.98 1.54 0.92
N GLN A 200 -8.82 0.65 -0.06
CA GLN A 200 -8.54 -0.78 0.13
C GLN A 200 -7.05 -1.07 -0.13
N PRO A 201 -6.34 -1.83 0.74
CA PRO A 201 -4.92 -2.12 0.56
C PRO A 201 -4.67 -3.08 -0.61
N ILE A 202 -3.56 -2.85 -1.32
CA ILE A 202 -2.98 -3.77 -2.30
C ILE A 202 -1.86 -4.54 -1.59
N THR A 203 -2.06 -5.82 -1.37
CA THR A 203 -1.13 -6.66 -0.59
C THR A 203 0.06 -7.17 -1.40
N ARG A 204 -0.12 -7.39 -2.72
CA ARG A 204 0.91 -7.91 -3.62
C ARG A 204 1.34 -6.85 -4.62
N ILE A 205 2.47 -6.22 -4.33
CA ILE A 205 3.05 -5.19 -5.20
C ILE A 205 4.35 -5.74 -5.76
N ALA A 206 4.58 -5.54 -7.07
CA ALA A 206 5.82 -5.97 -7.70
C ALA A 206 7.04 -5.28 -7.07
N HIS A 207 8.05 -6.07 -6.73
CA HIS A 207 9.34 -5.58 -6.24
C HIS A 207 10.18 -5.01 -7.40
N VAL A 208 9.82 -3.83 -7.87
CA VAL A 208 10.58 -3.09 -8.88
C VAL A 208 11.44 -2.06 -8.13
N LYS A 209 12.74 -2.04 -8.41
CA LYS A 209 13.62 -0.94 -8.00
C LYS A 209 13.75 0.03 -9.18
N ILE A 210 13.92 1.32 -8.89
CA ILE A 210 14.05 2.31 -9.95
C ILE A 210 15.36 2.09 -10.75
N ASP A 211 16.38 1.57 -10.10
CA ASP A 211 17.67 1.20 -10.72
C ASP A 211 17.56 -0.04 -11.62
N ASP A 212 16.46 -0.80 -11.49
CA ASP A 212 16.21 -1.94 -12.37
C ASP A 212 15.81 -1.50 -13.79
N LEU A 213 15.36 -0.26 -13.95
CA LEU A 213 15.03 0.33 -15.24
C LEU A 213 16.31 0.80 -15.94
N VAL A 214 16.70 0.05 -16.96
CA VAL A 214 17.88 0.36 -17.78
C VAL A 214 17.59 1.54 -18.69
N GLY A 215 18.50 2.52 -18.69
CA GLY A 215 18.33 3.75 -19.45
C GLY A 215 17.41 4.78 -18.75
N TYR A 216 16.99 5.79 -19.51
CA TYR A 216 16.08 6.85 -19.05
C TYR A 216 16.63 7.69 -17.86
N GLU A 217 17.95 7.88 -17.75
CA GLU A 217 18.60 8.51 -16.58
C GLU A 217 18.04 9.91 -16.30
N ILE A 218 17.82 10.73 -17.34
CA ILE A 218 17.24 12.07 -17.19
C ILE A 218 15.79 12.01 -16.69
N ALA A 219 15.01 11.05 -17.21
CA ALA A 219 13.62 10.86 -16.82
C ALA A 219 13.52 10.37 -15.38
N LYS A 220 14.31 9.37 -15.01
CA LYS A 220 14.41 8.84 -13.64
C LYS A 220 14.82 9.95 -12.66
N LYS A 221 15.86 10.70 -12.98
CA LYS A 221 16.35 11.81 -12.14
C LYS A 221 15.26 12.84 -11.87
N LYS A 222 14.53 13.30 -12.89
CA LYS A 222 13.41 14.25 -12.70
C LYS A 222 12.30 13.70 -11.83
N LEU A 223 11.95 12.42 -12.00
CA LEU A 223 10.93 11.76 -11.19
C LEU A 223 11.36 11.64 -9.74
N ILE A 224 12.60 11.21 -9.51
CA ILE A 224 13.20 11.08 -8.18
C ILE A 224 13.24 12.44 -7.48
N GLU A 225 13.79 13.48 -8.11
CA GLU A 225 13.91 14.81 -7.53
C GLU A 225 12.56 15.40 -7.10
N ASN A 226 11.51 15.25 -7.94
CA ASN A 226 10.16 15.71 -7.59
C ASN A 226 9.55 14.90 -6.45
N THR A 227 9.73 13.58 -6.45
CA THR A 227 9.19 12.69 -5.41
C THR A 227 9.92 12.89 -4.08
N GLU A 228 11.24 13.03 -4.10
CA GLU A 228 12.03 13.27 -2.90
C GLU A 228 11.68 14.63 -2.27
N ALA A 229 11.54 15.68 -3.07
CA ALA A 229 11.06 16.98 -2.59
C ALA A 229 9.71 16.84 -1.88
N PHE A 230 8.79 16.08 -2.46
CA PHE A 230 7.47 15.83 -1.89
C PHE A 230 7.54 15.07 -0.56
N VAL A 231 8.28 13.97 -0.51
CA VAL A 231 8.43 13.13 0.69
C VAL A 231 9.07 13.91 1.83
N GLN A 232 10.04 14.76 1.53
CA GLN A 232 10.71 15.64 2.51
C GLN A 232 9.87 16.87 2.92
N GLY A 233 8.62 16.98 2.46
CA GLY A 233 7.73 18.10 2.80
C GLY A 233 8.05 19.40 2.07
N ARG A 234 8.94 19.38 1.07
CA ARG A 234 9.22 20.51 0.19
C ARG A 234 8.14 20.65 -0.88
N LYS A 235 8.08 21.83 -1.52
CA LYS A 235 7.14 22.04 -2.65
C LYS A 235 7.49 21.10 -3.81
N ALA A 236 6.47 20.39 -4.31
CA ALA A 236 6.58 19.50 -5.44
C ALA A 236 5.31 19.61 -6.31
N ASN A 237 5.37 19.05 -7.52
CA ASN A 237 4.33 19.20 -8.51
C ASN A 237 3.64 17.86 -8.84
N ASN A 238 2.41 17.94 -9.35
CA ASN A 238 1.80 16.82 -10.04
C ASN A 238 2.68 16.41 -11.22
N CYS A 239 2.78 15.11 -11.50
CA CYS A 239 3.72 14.57 -12.47
C CYS A 239 2.99 13.76 -13.55
N LEU A 240 3.32 14.04 -14.82
CA LEU A 240 2.85 13.28 -15.97
C LEU A 240 4.03 12.59 -16.65
N LEU A 241 4.05 11.26 -16.65
CA LEU A 241 4.98 10.44 -17.43
C LEU A 241 4.30 10.09 -18.76
N PHE A 242 4.80 10.57 -19.87
CA PHE A 242 4.19 10.33 -21.18
C PHE A 242 5.20 9.80 -22.19
N GLY A 243 4.71 9.14 -23.24
CA GLY A 243 5.53 8.59 -24.30
C GLY A 243 5.14 7.17 -24.69
N ASP A 244 6.01 6.48 -25.37
CA ASP A 244 5.72 5.20 -26.01
C ASP A 244 5.36 4.09 -25.01
N ALA A 245 4.52 3.14 -25.45
CA ALA A 245 4.15 1.98 -24.66
C ALA A 245 5.36 1.07 -24.37
N GLY A 246 5.40 0.46 -23.19
CA GLY A 246 6.46 -0.50 -22.83
C GLY A 246 7.84 0.11 -22.51
N THR A 247 7.91 1.43 -22.26
CA THR A 247 9.14 2.17 -21.95
C THR A 247 9.44 2.30 -20.44
N GLY A 248 8.65 1.66 -19.57
CA GLY A 248 8.92 1.63 -18.13
C GLY A 248 8.23 2.71 -17.30
N LYS A 249 7.27 3.50 -17.85
CA LYS A 249 6.54 4.54 -17.11
C LYS A 249 5.90 4.04 -15.82
N SER A 250 5.04 3.03 -15.91
CA SER A 250 4.35 2.44 -14.74
C SER A 250 5.32 1.71 -13.79
N SER A 251 6.40 1.13 -14.35
CA SER A 251 7.46 0.52 -13.54
C SER A 251 8.24 1.57 -12.73
N SER A 252 8.45 2.76 -13.28
CA SER A 252 9.08 3.88 -12.55
C SER A 252 8.24 4.31 -11.33
N ILE A 253 6.91 4.32 -11.45
CA ILE A 253 6.01 4.64 -10.32
C ILE A 253 6.11 3.57 -9.24
N LYS A 254 6.14 2.28 -9.61
CA LYS A 254 6.36 1.18 -8.65
C LYS A 254 7.74 1.28 -7.98
N GLY A 255 8.74 1.70 -8.73
CA GLY A 255 10.11 1.90 -8.24
C GLY A 255 10.19 2.98 -7.16
N ILE A 256 9.62 4.16 -7.40
CA ILE A 256 9.60 5.24 -6.38
C ILE A 256 8.80 4.86 -5.15
N LEU A 257 7.69 4.12 -5.29
CA LEU A 257 6.95 3.62 -4.14
C LEU A 257 7.84 2.73 -3.25
N ASN A 258 8.53 1.78 -3.86
CA ASN A 258 9.41 0.88 -3.11
C ASN A 258 10.59 1.62 -2.46
N GLN A 259 11.10 2.67 -3.09
CA GLN A 259 12.22 3.47 -2.60
C GLN A 259 11.85 4.38 -1.43
N TYR A 260 10.66 5.02 -1.49
CA TYR A 260 10.27 6.07 -0.53
C TYR A 260 9.19 5.67 0.47
N TYR A 261 8.72 4.42 0.43
CA TYR A 261 7.70 3.96 1.37
C TYR A 261 8.12 4.12 2.83
N ASP A 262 9.38 3.78 3.18
CA ASP A 262 9.90 3.90 4.53
C ASP A 262 10.01 5.36 5.01
N GLN A 263 10.02 6.29 4.07
CA GLN A 263 10.00 7.72 4.33
C GLN A 263 8.56 8.29 4.31
N GLY A 264 7.54 7.44 4.36
CA GLY A 264 6.15 7.82 4.49
C GLY A 264 5.37 7.96 3.17
N LEU A 265 5.94 7.58 2.02
CA LEU A 265 5.20 7.60 0.75
C LEU A 265 4.14 6.49 0.70
N ARG A 266 2.95 6.85 0.22
CA ARG A 266 1.84 5.94 -0.06
C ARG A 266 1.29 6.22 -1.46
N ILE A 267 0.85 5.18 -2.16
CA ILE A 267 0.22 5.34 -3.48
C ILE A 267 -1.21 4.81 -3.43
N ILE A 268 -2.14 5.58 -3.98
CA ILE A 268 -3.54 5.18 -4.19
C ILE A 268 -3.77 5.11 -5.69
N GLU A 269 -4.01 3.92 -6.21
CA GLU A 269 -4.35 3.70 -7.62
C GLU A 269 -5.80 4.10 -7.85
N ALA A 270 -6.03 4.96 -8.84
CA ALA A 270 -7.34 5.45 -9.23
C ALA A 270 -7.59 5.17 -10.72
N TYR A 271 -8.67 4.48 -11.00
CA TYR A 271 -9.13 4.25 -12.37
C TYR A 271 -10.04 5.37 -12.85
N LYS A 272 -10.13 5.58 -14.16
CA LYS A 272 -10.87 6.68 -14.76
C LYS A 272 -12.31 6.80 -14.27
N HIS A 273 -13.04 5.69 -14.18
CA HIS A 273 -14.43 5.65 -13.69
C HIS A 273 -14.60 6.04 -12.21
N GLN A 274 -13.49 6.14 -11.44
CA GLN A 274 -13.47 6.48 -10.01
C GLN A 274 -13.13 7.96 -9.76
N PHE A 275 -12.99 8.78 -10.79
CA PHE A 275 -12.56 10.17 -10.60
C PHE A 275 -13.60 11.03 -9.85
N GLN A 276 -14.86 10.65 -9.86
CA GLN A 276 -15.90 11.27 -9.03
C GLN A 276 -15.66 11.05 -7.53
N ASP A 277 -14.98 9.97 -7.15
CA ASP A 277 -14.70 9.58 -5.76
C ASP A 277 -13.46 10.27 -5.17
N LEU A 278 -12.64 10.91 -6.01
CA LEU A 278 -11.34 11.46 -5.60
C LEU A 278 -11.44 12.50 -4.49
N ASN A 279 -12.50 13.31 -4.46
CA ASN A 279 -12.68 14.29 -3.38
C ASN A 279 -12.90 13.61 -2.03
N GLU A 280 -13.64 12.50 -2.00
CA GLU A 280 -13.86 11.73 -0.78
C GLU A 280 -12.59 11.00 -0.34
N VAL A 281 -11.83 10.44 -1.29
CA VAL A 281 -10.51 9.85 -1.03
C VAL A 281 -9.57 10.90 -0.42
N ILE A 282 -9.49 12.09 -1.00
CA ILE A 282 -8.64 13.18 -0.50
C ILE A 282 -9.07 13.61 0.90
N ALA A 283 -10.38 13.69 1.17
CA ALA A 283 -10.89 14.02 2.49
C ALA A 283 -10.45 13.01 3.57
N GLN A 284 -10.36 11.72 3.23
CA GLN A 284 -9.89 10.67 4.15
C GLN A 284 -8.39 10.74 4.46
N ILE A 285 -7.56 11.26 3.54
CA ILE A 285 -6.09 11.24 3.65
C ILE A 285 -5.45 12.59 3.95
N LYS A 286 -6.17 13.70 3.76
CA LYS A 286 -5.61 15.08 3.88
C LYS A 286 -4.97 15.40 5.24
N ASN A 287 -5.46 14.76 6.31
CA ASN A 287 -4.98 15.00 7.67
C ASN A 287 -4.04 13.90 8.19
N ARG A 288 -3.64 12.95 7.34
CA ARG A 288 -2.73 11.86 7.74
C ARG A 288 -1.27 12.29 7.63
N ASN A 289 -0.41 11.67 8.43
CA ASN A 289 1.03 11.99 8.48
C ASN A 289 1.85 11.34 7.35
N TYR A 290 1.22 10.98 6.25
CA TYR A 290 1.87 10.39 5.08
C TYR A 290 1.84 11.32 3.89
N ARG A 291 2.69 11.03 2.90
CA ARG A 291 2.69 11.64 1.58
C ARG A 291 1.97 10.71 0.61
N PHE A 292 0.88 11.16 0.02
CA PHE A 292 0.05 10.35 -0.87
C PHE A 292 0.23 10.77 -2.31
N ILE A 293 0.50 9.80 -3.17
CA ILE A 293 0.41 9.97 -4.62
C ILE A 293 -0.85 9.25 -5.09
N ILE A 294 -1.81 9.99 -5.63
CA ILE A 294 -2.92 9.42 -6.38
C ILE A 294 -2.39 9.09 -7.77
N TYR A 295 -2.34 7.81 -8.10
CA TYR A 295 -1.74 7.30 -9.32
C TYR A 295 -2.80 6.88 -10.34
N MET A 296 -2.65 7.36 -11.56
CA MET A 296 -3.53 7.06 -12.69
C MET A 296 -2.69 6.44 -13.81
N ASP A 297 -2.90 5.14 -14.07
CA ASP A 297 -2.19 4.44 -15.14
C ASP A 297 -2.92 4.57 -16.48
N ASP A 298 -2.15 4.75 -17.55
CA ASP A 298 -2.59 4.88 -18.95
C ASP A 298 -3.71 5.92 -19.16
N LEU A 299 -3.54 7.10 -18.56
CA LEU A 299 -4.51 8.17 -18.59
C LEU A 299 -4.66 8.71 -20.01
N SER A 300 -5.88 8.61 -20.54
CA SER A 300 -6.28 9.18 -21.82
C SER A 300 -7.79 9.43 -21.83
N PHE A 301 -8.22 10.47 -22.51
CA PHE A 301 -9.63 10.81 -22.65
C PHE A 301 -10.03 10.90 -24.11
N GLU A 302 -11.22 10.42 -24.42
CA GLU A 302 -11.90 10.72 -25.68
C GLU A 302 -12.61 12.08 -25.54
N GLU A 303 -13.04 12.65 -26.66
CA GLU A 303 -13.52 14.03 -26.72
C GLU A 303 -14.78 14.32 -25.87
N PHE A 304 -15.65 13.34 -25.73
CA PHE A 304 -16.93 13.47 -25.03
C PHE A 304 -16.97 12.88 -23.62
N GLU A 305 -15.85 12.39 -23.13
CA GLU A 305 -15.77 11.86 -21.76
C GLU A 305 -15.78 13.02 -20.74
N ILE A 306 -16.64 12.90 -19.73
CA ILE A 306 -16.81 13.93 -18.69
C ILE A 306 -15.79 13.79 -17.56
N GLU A 307 -15.13 12.63 -17.45
CA GLU A 307 -14.20 12.28 -16.39
C GLU A 307 -13.02 13.24 -16.32
N TYR A 308 -12.59 13.84 -17.45
CA TYR A 308 -11.54 14.85 -17.43
C TYR A 308 -11.94 16.10 -16.63
N LYS A 309 -13.25 16.44 -16.57
CA LYS A 309 -13.74 17.58 -15.79
C LYS A 309 -13.61 17.32 -14.28
N TYR A 310 -13.89 16.09 -13.84
CA TYR A 310 -13.67 15.71 -12.44
C TYR A 310 -12.19 15.80 -12.07
N LEU A 311 -11.33 15.26 -12.92
CA LEU A 311 -9.88 15.33 -12.69
C LEU A 311 -9.37 16.78 -12.67
N LYS A 312 -9.86 17.62 -13.60
CA LYS A 312 -9.54 19.05 -13.66
C LYS A 312 -9.91 19.73 -12.36
N ALA A 313 -11.15 19.53 -11.87
CA ALA A 313 -11.62 20.10 -10.61
C ALA A 313 -10.76 19.67 -9.40
N VAL A 314 -10.36 18.41 -9.35
CA VAL A 314 -9.50 17.88 -8.27
C VAL A 314 -8.10 18.48 -8.33
N ILE A 315 -7.52 18.62 -9.53
CA ILE A 315 -6.16 19.18 -9.70
C ILE A 315 -6.12 20.68 -9.40
N GLU A 316 -7.15 21.44 -9.81
CA GLU A 316 -7.24 22.88 -9.57
C GLU A 316 -7.52 23.19 -8.09
N GLY A 317 -8.25 22.31 -7.41
CA GLY A 317 -8.86 22.62 -6.13
C GLY A 317 -9.94 23.70 -6.30
N GLY A 318 -11.06 23.59 -5.58
CA GLY A 318 -12.05 24.64 -5.56
C GLY A 318 -11.64 25.76 -4.60
N LEU A 319 -12.57 26.20 -3.74
CA LEU A 319 -12.27 27.12 -2.64
C LEU A 319 -11.40 26.47 -1.55
N GLU A 320 -11.41 25.15 -1.42
CA GLU A 320 -10.56 24.42 -0.49
C GLU A 320 -9.14 24.29 -1.07
N LYS A 321 -8.14 24.72 -0.28
CA LYS A 321 -6.73 24.57 -0.66
C LYS A 321 -6.40 23.08 -0.82
N LYS A 322 -5.75 22.72 -1.94
CA LYS A 322 -5.22 21.38 -2.15
C LYS A 322 -4.32 20.98 -0.96
N PRO A 323 -4.50 19.76 -0.38
CA PRO A 323 -3.66 19.32 0.72
C PRO A 323 -2.18 19.22 0.30
N ASP A 324 -1.29 19.71 1.15
CA ASP A 324 0.15 19.70 0.87
C ASP A 324 0.76 18.28 0.93
N ASN A 325 0.00 17.29 1.41
CA ASN A 325 0.41 15.89 1.49
C ASN A 325 -0.15 15.01 0.35
N VAL A 326 -0.76 15.60 -0.69
CA VAL A 326 -1.33 14.85 -1.82
C VAL A 326 -0.83 15.37 -3.14
N LEU A 327 -0.26 14.50 -3.99
CA LEU A 327 0.06 14.77 -5.38
C LEU A 327 -0.67 13.79 -6.32
N ILE A 328 -0.80 14.19 -7.58
CA ILE A 328 -1.34 13.34 -8.64
C ILE A 328 -0.22 13.01 -9.60
N TYR A 329 0.04 11.71 -9.80
CA TYR A 329 0.94 11.20 -10.82
C TYR A 329 0.13 10.41 -11.85
N ALA A 330 0.41 10.65 -13.12
CA ALA A 330 -0.26 9.93 -14.19
C ALA A 330 0.76 9.39 -15.20
N THR A 331 0.45 8.24 -15.79
CA THR A 331 1.14 7.79 -17.01
C THR A 331 0.22 7.94 -18.20
N SER A 332 0.78 8.17 -19.39
CA SER A 332 0.02 8.21 -20.65
C SER A 332 0.87 7.72 -21.80
N ASN A 333 0.24 7.01 -22.72
CA ASN A 333 0.84 6.65 -24.01
C ASN A 333 0.69 7.76 -25.05
N ARG A 334 0.08 8.89 -24.67
CA ARG A 334 -0.15 10.08 -25.53
C ARG A 334 0.52 11.30 -24.92
N ARG A 335 1.02 12.20 -25.78
CA ARG A 335 1.56 13.50 -25.37
C ARG A 335 0.46 14.40 -24.82
N ASN A 336 -0.68 14.41 -25.49
CA ASN A 336 -1.89 15.12 -25.10
C ASN A 336 -2.87 14.11 -24.52
N LEU A 337 -3.35 14.35 -23.30
CA LEU A 337 -4.22 13.43 -22.58
C LEU A 337 -5.60 13.26 -23.24
N VAL A 338 -6.07 14.27 -23.96
CA VAL A 338 -7.32 14.23 -24.72
C VAL A 338 -7.00 14.06 -26.20
N ARG A 339 -7.74 13.20 -26.90
CA ARG A 339 -7.54 12.89 -28.31
C ARG A 339 -7.84 14.13 -29.17
N GLU A 340 -6.88 14.53 -30.00
CA GLU A 340 -7.05 15.53 -31.02
C GLU A 340 -7.55 14.87 -32.32
N ARG A 341 -8.52 15.45 -33.01
CA ARG A 341 -8.87 15.04 -34.36
C ARG A 341 -7.93 15.68 -35.36
N ALA A 342 -7.75 15.05 -36.51
CA ALA A 342 -7.01 15.66 -37.61
C ALA A 342 -7.66 16.96 -38.11
N THR A 343 -8.98 17.07 -37.96
CA THR A 343 -9.77 18.28 -38.23
C THR A 343 -9.43 19.42 -37.28
N ASP A 344 -9.12 19.16 -36.02
CA ASP A 344 -8.74 20.19 -35.02
C ASP A 344 -7.49 20.98 -35.47
N LYS A 345 -6.60 20.38 -36.30
CA LYS A 345 -5.43 21.04 -36.88
C LYS A 345 -5.74 21.88 -38.13
N LEU A 346 -6.80 21.54 -38.85
CA LEU A 346 -7.24 22.28 -40.03
C LEU A 346 -8.11 23.48 -39.65
N GLU A 347 -8.89 23.35 -38.57
CA GLU A 347 -9.77 24.40 -38.04
C GLU A 347 -9.00 25.53 -37.35
N ILE A 348 -7.78 25.30 -36.87
CA ILE A 348 -6.86 26.36 -36.38
C ILE A 348 -6.43 27.32 -37.55
N ALA A 349 -6.58 26.88 -38.79
CA ALA A 349 -6.23 27.68 -39.97
C ALA A 349 -7.40 28.53 -40.52
N ASP A 350 -8.65 28.28 -40.09
CA ASP A 350 -9.84 29.01 -40.49
C ASP A 350 -10.34 29.86 -39.30
N ASP A 351 -10.20 31.18 -39.43
CA ASP A 351 -10.40 32.21 -38.40
C ASP A 351 -11.87 32.40 -37.94
N ASN A 352 -12.79 31.48 -38.29
CA ASN A 352 -14.25 31.69 -38.13
C ASN A 352 -14.93 30.80 -37.08
N ASP A 353 -14.23 29.92 -36.34
CA ASP A 353 -14.90 29.05 -35.37
C ASP A 353 -14.28 29.18 -33.95
N LEU A 354 -14.75 30.20 -33.21
CA LEU A 354 -14.36 30.48 -31.81
C LEU A 354 -14.63 29.29 -30.89
N HIS A 355 -15.58 28.41 -31.20
CA HIS A 355 -15.94 27.27 -30.34
C HIS A 355 -14.97 26.10 -30.43
N SER A 356 -14.30 25.86 -31.56
CA SER A 356 -13.30 24.82 -31.73
C SER A 356 -12.02 25.18 -30.98
N SER A 357 -11.62 26.45 -30.99
CA SER A 357 -10.48 26.99 -30.25
C SER A 357 -10.62 26.80 -28.73
N ASP A 358 -11.80 27.04 -28.17
CA ASP A 358 -12.07 26.89 -26.73
C ASP A 358 -11.96 25.43 -26.28
N THR A 359 -12.44 24.48 -27.05
CA THR A 359 -12.38 23.06 -26.75
C THR A 359 -10.93 22.54 -26.77
N VAL A 360 -10.13 22.96 -27.75
CA VAL A 360 -8.70 22.62 -27.82
C VAL A 360 -7.91 23.23 -26.65
N GLN A 361 -8.17 24.47 -26.30
CA GLN A 361 -7.56 25.13 -25.15
C GLN A 361 -7.93 24.45 -23.82
N GLU A 362 -9.18 24.04 -23.69
CA GLU A 362 -9.64 23.31 -22.50
C GLU A 362 -8.95 21.93 -22.37
N LYS A 363 -8.78 21.21 -23.48
CA LYS A 363 -8.06 19.92 -23.55
C LYS A 363 -6.59 20.07 -23.15
N LEU A 364 -5.91 21.08 -23.68
CA LEU A 364 -4.51 21.38 -23.35
C LEU A 364 -4.35 21.85 -21.90
N SER A 365 -5.36 22.51 -21.35
CA SER A 365 -5.33 23.05 -20.00
C SER A 365 -5.09 21.98 -18.94
N LEU A 366 -5.57 20.74 -19.13
CA LEU A 366 -5.35 19.62 -18.21
C LEU A 366 -3.88 19.20 -18.17
N VAL A 367 -3.20 19.15 -19.34
CA VAL A 367 -1.77 18.77 -19.43
C VAL A 367 -0.89 19.81 -18.73
N TYR A 368 -1.22 21.10 -18.86
CA TYR A 368 -0.46 22.18 -18.20
C TYR A 368 -0.57 22.18 -16.67
N ARG A 369 -1.54 21.48 -16.10
CA ARG A 369 -1.66 21.33 -14.63
C ARG A 369 -0.72 20.32 -14.03
N PHE A 370 -0.05 19.53 -14.86
CA PHE A 370 1.08 18.71 -14.44
C PHE A 370 2.37 19.55 -14.56
N GLY A 371 2.81 20.11 -13.43
CA GLY A 371 4.00 20.98 -13.40
C GLY A 371 5.30 20.25 -13.78
N VAL A 372 5.36 18.93 -13.56
CA VAL A 372 6.47 18.08 -14.00
C VAL A 372 5.96 17.14 -15.10
N ARG A 373 6.58 17.23 -16.28
CA ARG A 373 6.27 16.38 -17.43
C ARG A 373 7.54 15.65 -17.86
N ILE A 374 7.48 14.33 -17.93
CA ILE A 374 8.63 13.46 -18.17
C ILE A 374 8.34 12.58 -19.39
N TYR A 375 9.17 12.71 -20.40
CA TYR A 375 9.06 11.94 -21.64
C TYR A 375 9.84 10.63 -21.56
N PHE A 376 9.18 9.53 -21.94
CA PHE A 376 9.72 8.18 -22.07
C PHE A 376 9.59 7.75 -23.54
N GLY A 377 10.60 8.06 -24.34
CA GLY A 377 10.65 7.67 -25.76
C GLY A 377 11.08 6.22 -25.94
N LYS A 378 10.83 5.68 -27.14
CA LYS A 378 11.35 4.36 -27.50
C LYS A 378 12.90 4.38 -27.41
N PRO A 379 13.50 3.32 -26.83
CA PRO A 379 14.96 3.17 -26.87
C PRO A 379 15.44 3.01 -28.32
N ASP A 380 16.62 3.53 -28.60
CA ASP A 380 17.33 3.20 -29.82
C ASP A 380 17.86 1.76 -29.78
N LYS A 381 18.42 1.29 -30.90
CA LYS A 381 18.92 -0.10 -30.99
C LYS A 381 20.02 -0.40 -29.96
N LYS A 382 20.89 0.56 -29.68
CA LYS A 382 21.97 0.37 -28.70
C LYS A 382 21.42 0.28 -27.29
N GLN A 383 20.48 1.17 -26.94
CA GLN A 383 19.78 1.15 -25.66
C GLN A 383 18.98 -0.13 -25.46
N PHE A 384 18.28 -0.60 -26.50
CA PHE A 384 17.54 -1.87 -26.44
C PHE A 384 18.49 -3.06 -26.17
N GLN A 385 19.63 -3.12 -26.87
CA GLN A 385 20.64 -4.15 -26.65
C GLN A 385 21.22 -4.09 -25.23
N GLU A 386 21.43 -2.88 -24.68
CA GLU A 386 21.88 -2.70 -23.31
C GLU A 386 20.84 -3.18 -22.29
N ILE A 387 19.55 -2.92 -22.54
CA ILE A 387 18.45 -3.48 -21.73
C ILE A 387 18.50 -5.00 -21.75
N VAL A 388 18.67 -5.61 -22.93
CA VAL A 388 18.75 -7.07 -23.09
C VAL A 388 19.94 -7.65 -22.33
N ARG A 389 21.14 -7.05 -22.45
CA ARG A 389 22.34 -7.49 -21.72
C ARG A 389 22.12 -7.45 -20.21
N THR A 390 21.61 -6.34 -19.73
CA THR A 390 21.38 -6.13 -18.29
C THR A 390 20.36 -7.13 -17.73
N LEU A 391 19.28 -7.36 -18.46
CA LEU A 391 18.29 -8.35 -18.08
C LEU A 391 18.86 -9.78 -18.14
N ALA A 392 19.58 -10.15 -19.21
CA ALA A 392 20.21 -11.45 -19.33
C ALA A 392 21.18 -11.74 -18.18
N ALA A 393 22.03 -10.80 -17.82
CA ALA A 393 22.92 -10.91 -16.67
C ALA A 393 22.16 -11.09 -15.34
N ARG A 394 21.08 -10.35 -15.14
CA ARG A 394 20.23 -10.43 -13.93
C ARG A 394 19.55 -11.79 -13.79
N TYR A 395 19.08 -12.35 -14.89
CA TYR A 395 18.39 -13.65 -14.89
C TYR A 395 19.33 -14.85 -15.09
N GLY A 396 20.65 -14.60 -15.15
CA GLY A 396 21.66 -15.66 -15.25
C GLY A 396 21.63 -16.42 -16.59
N VAL A 397 21.23 -15.76 -17.68
CA VAL A 397 21.25 -16.34 -19.03
C VAL A 397 22.70 -16.58 -19.44
N THR A 398 23.02 -17.82 -19.83
CA THR A 398 24.40 -18.24 -20.16
C THR A 398 24.72 -18.22 -21.67
N MET A 399 23.76 -17.78 -22.48
CA MET A 399 23.92 -17.69 -23.96
C MET A 399 25.03 -16.71 -24.35
N PRO A 400 25.87 -17.03 -25.37
CA PRO A 400 26.85 -16.08 -25.88
C PRO A 400 26.21 -14.77 -26.32
N GLU A 401 26.88 -13.65 -26.04
CA GLU A 401 26.31 -12.30 -26.25
C GLU A 401 25.90 -12.05 -27.71
N GLU A 402 26.70 -12.49 -28.68
CA GLU A 402 26.36 -12.30 -30.10
C GLU A 402 25.07 -13.02 -30.48
N GLU A 403 24.89 -14.26 -30.00
CA GLU A 403 23.69 -15.05 -30.23
C GLU A 403 22.48 -14.44 -29.52
N LEU A 404 22.64 -14.00 -28.28
CA LEU A 404 21.62 -13.33 -27.49
C LEU A 404 21.09 -12.09 -28.21
N LEU A 405 21.99 -11.19 -28.66
CA LEU A 405 21.62 -9.96 -29.36
C LEU A 405 21.00 -10.23 -30.75
N LEU A 406 21.48 -11.24 -31.46
CA LEU A 406 20.87 -11.65 -32.72
C LEU A 406 19.42 -12.10 -32.52
N LYS A 407 19.19 -12.99 -31.56
CA LYS A 407 17.84 -13.49 -31.23
C LYS A 407 16.93 -12.36 -30.70
N ALA A 408 17.47 -11.46 -29.87
CA ALA A 408 16.72 -10.31 -29.37
C ALA A 408 16.28 -9.36 -30.51
N ASN A 409 17.15 -9.13 -31.51
CA ASN A 409 16.80 -8.33 -32.68
C ASN A 409 15.75 -9.01 -33.57
N GLN A 410 15.76 -10.34 -33.67
CA GLN A 410 14.71 -11.09 -34.36
C GLN A 410 13.36 -11.04 -33.59
N TRP A 411 13.43 -11.13 -32.26
CA TRP A 411 12.27 -11.08 -31.39
C TRP A 411 11.54 -9.74 -31.48
N GLU A 412 12.27 -8.63 -31.43
CA GLU A 412 11.69 -7.28 -31.42
C GLU A 412 10.85 -6.98 -32.67
N ILE A 413 11.26 -7.50 -33.83
CA ILE A 413 10.57 -7.30 -35.11
C ILE A 413 9.14 -7.87 -35.05
N SER A 414 8.95 -9.00 -34.37
CA SER A 414 7.66 -9.71 -34.26
C SER A 414 6.87 -9.34 -32.99
N HIS A 415 7.47 -8.66 -32.00
CA HIS A 415 6.90 -8.43 -30.68
C HIS A 415 6.79 -6.94 -30.28
N GLY A 416 6.48 -6.07 -31.24
CA GLY A 416 6.12 -4.67 -30.95
C GLY A 416 7.29 -3.68 -30.95
N GLY A 417 8.47 -4.08 -31.43
CA GLY A 417 9.63 -3.18 -31.65
C GLY A 417 10.50 -2.98 -30.43
N LEU A 418 11.39 -2.02 -30.52
CA LEU A 418 12.39 -1.70 -29.50
C LEU A 418 11.72 -1.12 -28.24
N THR A 419 11.45 -1.98 -27.25
CA THR A 419 10.85 -1.56 -25.97
C THR A 419 11.41 -2.39 -24.80
N GLY A 420 11.40 -1.84 -23.58
CA GLY A 420 11.77 -2.56 -22.37
C GLY A 420 10.87 -3.79 -22.12
N ARG A 421 9.59 -3.71 -22.51
CA ARG A 421 8.65 -4.83 -22.42
C ARG A 421 9.03 -5.96 -23.36
N ALA A 422 9.37 -5.66 -24.62
CA ALA A 422 9.82 -6.67 -25.57
C ALA A 422 11.12 -7.35 -25.14
N ALA A 423 12.06 -6.58 -24.56
CA ALA A 423 13.28 -7.12 -23.99
C ALA A 423 13.01 -8.08 -22.81
N GLN A 424 12.13 -7.69 -21.87
CA GLN A 424 11.75 -8.55 -20.75
C GLN A 424 11.08 -9.82 -21.22
N GLN A 425 10.10 -9.74 -22.12
CA GLN A 425 9.41 -10.90 -22.69
C GLN A 425 10.37 -11.85 -23.41
N PHE A 426 11.37 -11.30 -24.11
CA PHE A 426 12.41 -12.11 -24.74
C PHE A 426 13.23 -12.89 -23.72
N ILE A 427 13.67 -12.23 -22.65
CA ILE A 427 14.45 -12.89 -21.57
C ILE A 427 13.61 -13.93 -20.85
N ASP A 428 12.35 -13.62 -20.54
CA ASP A 428 11.43 -14.59 -19.91
C ASP A 428 11.25 -15.84 -20.78
N TYR A 429 11.15 -15.68 -22.11
CA TYR A 429 11.08 -16.77 -23.05
C TYR A 429 12.37 -17.61 -23.07
N ILE A 430 13.55 -16.98 -23.08
CA ILE A 430 14.84 -17.69 -23.07
C ILE A 430 15.01 -18.49 -21.78
N VAL A 431 14.76 -17.87 -20.63
CA VAL A 431 14.85 -18.52 -19.31
C VAL A 431 13.92 -19.73 -19.23
N GLY A 432 12.66 -19.58 -19.66
CA GLY A 432 11.69 -20.68 -19.66
C GLY A 432 12.10 -21.85 -20.57
N THR A 433 12.69 -21.56 -21.73
CA THR A 433 13.15 -22.61 -22.66
C THR A 433 14.49 -23.25 -22.27
N GLU A 434 15.36 -22.56 -21.51
CA GLU A 434 16.59 -23.14 -20.96
C GLU A 434 16.31 -24.02 -19.74
N GLU A 435 15.31 -23.73 -18.92
CA GLU A 435 14.90 -24.61 -17.82
C GLU A 435 14.33 -25.95 -18.29
N GLU A 436 13.61 -25.96 -19.42
CA GLU A 436 13.14 -27.24 -20.03
C GLU A 436 14.28 -28.13 -20.53
N LYS A 437 15.40 -27.53 -20.95
CA LYS A 437 16.59 -28.28 -21.42
C LYS A 437 17.46 -28.82 -20.28
N ARG A 438 17.26 -28.35 -19.05
CA ARG A 438 17.98 -28.81 -17.84
C ARG A 438 17.25 -29.91 -17.07
N LYS A 439 15.99 -30.19 -17.42
CA LYS A 439 15.20 -31.34 -16.93
C LYS A 439 15.30 -32.49 -17.91
#